data_5c4776424e80db14719bb5536d733626
#
_entry.id   5c4776424e80db14719bb5536d733626
#
_cell.length_a   1.000
_cell.length_b   1.000
_cell.length_c   1.000
_cell.angle_alpha   90.00
_cell.angle_beta   90.00
_cell.angle_gamma   90.00
#
_symmetry.space_group_name_H-M   'P 1'
#
loop_
_entity.id
_entity.type
_entity.pdbx_description
1 polymer ?
#
loop_
_entity_poly.entity_id
_entity_poly.type
_entity_poly.pdbx_seq_one_letter_code
_entity_poly.pdbx_strand_id
1 'polypeptide(L)'
;MKIGIFDSGIGGLSVLHQAMITMPEADYIFYADVDNVPYGEKTKEEVRKLVDHAVGFLVDKGCQAIVLACNTATSAAISYLREKYKLPIIGIEPAVKPAVEHIHESGKRVMVVSTPVTAKGEKLKKLVDKYDNKHIVDVVALPKLVRFAQDDDFDSSDVTDYLKSEFAPYNLNDYSELVLGCTHFNYFKDSFAKLFPDDLEMVDGNTGVSNNLKNTVMKKGIFTEKDKGKKGSVEYYYSDRKMESEAEMKHIKKLHERLERMRQI
;
A
#
# COMPACT_ATOMS: atom_id res chain seq x y z
N MET A 1 -13.14 17.88 6.52
CA MET A 1 -13.38 16.42 6.50
C MET A 1 -12.14 15.69 6.95
N LYS A 2 -12.27 14.69 7.87
CA LYS A 2 -11.14 13.94 8.42
C LYS A 2 -11.14 12.49 7.92
N ILE A 3 -10.00 12.02 7.40
CA ILE A 3 -9.80 10.69 6.81
C ILE A 3 -8.71 9.95 7.59
N GLY A 4 -8.98 8.70 7.97
CA GLY A 4 -7.98 7.80 8.53
C GLY A 4 -7.29 7.00 7.44
N ILE A 5 -5.95 6.96 7.44
CA ILE A 5 -5.14 6.07 6.61
C ILE A 5 -4.41 5.11 7.54
N PHE A 6 -4.79 3.85 7.49
CA PHE A 6 -4.19 2.79 8.30
C PHE A 6 -3.23 1.94 7.48
N ASP A 7 -2.07 1.67 8.03
CA ASP A 7 -1.14 0.63 7.54
C ASP A 7 -0.50 -0.14 8.71
N SER A 8 0.07 -1.30 8.45
CA SER A 8 0.84 -2.06 9.43
C SER A 8 2.18 -1.43 9.78
N GLY A 9 2.69 -0.50 8.96
CA GLY A 9 3.98 0.15 9.14
C GLY A 9 4.12 1.41 8.30
N ILE A 10 5.36 1.81 7.99
CA ILE A 10 5.64 3.05 7.24
C ILE A 10 5.22 2.99 5.77
N GLY A 11 4.99 1.79 5.22
CA GLY A 11 4.61 1.60 3.81
C GLY A 11 3.37 2.38 3.40
N GLY A 12 2.41 2.51 4.30
CA GLY A 12 1.17 3.27 4.06
C GLY A 12 1.36 4.76 3.81
N LEU A 13 2.54 5.33 4.10
CA LEU A 13 2.88 6.70 3.69
C LEU A 13 2.79 6.87 2.16
N SER A 14 3.00 5.80 1.37
CA SER A 14 2.84 5.84 -0.08
C SER A 14 1.38 6.11 -0.49
N VAL A 15 0.43 5.49 0.20
CA VAL A 15 -1.01 5.72 0.02
C VAL A 15 -1.43 7.10 0.53
N LEU A 16 -0.95 7.49 1.71
CA LEU A 16 -1.19 8.84 2.25
C LEU A 16 -0.68 9.91 1.28
N HIS A 17 0.53 9.75 0.75
CA HIS A 17 1.12 10.69 -0.21
C HIS A 17 0.23 10.86 -1.44
N GLN A 18 -0.24 9.76 -2.03
CA GLN A 18 -1.16 9.79 -3.16
C GLN A 18 -2.54 10.38 -2.79
N ALA A 19 -3.06 10.07 -1.61
CA ALA A 19 -4.32 10.62 -1.13
C ALA A 19 -4.27 12.14 -0.96
N MET A 20 -3.16 12.68 -0.42
CA MET A 20 -2.93 14.11 -0.29
C MET A 20 -2.88 14.85 -1.64
N ILE A 21 -2.38 14.20 -2.69
CA ILE A 21 -2.40 14.74 -4.06
C ILE A 21 -3.81 14.72 -4.62
N THR A 22 -4.55 13.63 -4.40
CA THR A 22 -5.91 13.43 -4.93
C THR A 22 -6.95 14.30 -4.24
N MET A 23 -6.77 14.56 -2.94
CA MET A 23 -7.68 15.33 -2.07
C MET A 23 -6.87 16.19 -1.08
N PRO A 24 -6.23 17.27 -1.57
CA PRO A 24 -5.35 18.12 -0.74
C PRO A 24 -6.09 18.91 0.35
N GLU A 25 -7.42 19.00 0.25
CA GLU A 25 -8.26 19.72 1.20
C GLU A 25 -8.68 18.88 2.43
N ALA A 26 -8.45 17.58 2.42
CA ALA A 26 -8.82 16.69 3.52
C ALA A 26 -7.81 16.76 4.67
N ASP A 27 -8.31 16.66 5.90
CA ASP A 27 -7.47 16.39 7.06
C ASP A 27 -7.24 14.89 7.18
N TYR A 28 -6.01 14.48 7.39
CA TYR A 28 -5.62 13.07 7.48
C TYR A 28 -5.13 12.71 8.87
N ILE A 29 -5.48 11.52 9.33
CA ILE A 29 -4.77 10.82 10.41
C ILE A 29 -4.10 9.60 9.78
N PHE A 30 -2.78 9.59 9.76
CA PHE A 30 -2.00 8.42 9.41
C PHE A 30 -1.71 7.57 10.64
N TYR A 31 -2.08 6.31 10.60
CA TYR A 31 -1.82 5.35 11.66
C TYR A 31 -1.00 4.18 11.11
N ALA A 32 0.22 4.03 11.60
CA ALA A 32 1.10 2.90 11.32
C ALA A 32 1.26 2.03 12.56
N ASP A 33 0.90 0.74 12.49
CA ASP A 33 1.02 -0.19 13.62
C ASP A 33 2.42 -0.79 13.71
N VAL A 34 3.43 0.08 13.91
CA VAL A 34 4.86 -0.25 13.84
C VAL A 34 5.30 -1.25 14.92
N ASP A 35 4.65 -1.29 16.07
CA ASP A 35 5.00 -2.22 17.15
C ASP A 35 4.60 -3.67 16.81
N ASN A 36 3.72 -3.85 15.82
CA ASN A 36 3.19 -5.16 15.43
C ASN A 36 3.59 -5.58 14.00
N VAL A 37 4.38 -4.78 13.27
CA VAL A 37 4.90 -5.14 11.94
C VAL A 37 5.92 -6.29 12.07
N PRO A 38 6.04 -7.21 11.10
CA PRO A 38 5.30 -7.29 9.84
C PRO A 38 4.00 -8.12 9.97
N TYR A 39 2.90 -7.62 9.38
CA TYR A 39 1.62 -8.33 9.33
C TYR A 39 1.66 -9.58 8.42
N GLY A 40 2.56 -9.61 7.48
CA GLY A 40 2.74 -10.72 6.54
C GLY A 40 3.21 -12.04 7.16
N GLU A 41 3.56 -12.04 8.45
CA GLU A 41 3.99 -13.22 9.22
C GLU A 41 2.96 -13.64 10.27
N LYS A 42 1.85 -12.91 10.41
CA LYS A 42 0.80 -13.14 11.42
C LYS A 42 -0.37 -13.97 10.87
N THR A 43 -1.10 -14.58 11.76
CA THR A 43 -2.37 -15.26 11.42
C THR A 43 -3.44 -14.24 11.04
N LYS A 44 -4.42 -14.66 10.25
CA LYS A 44 -5.56 -13.81 9.86
C LYS A 44 -6.32 -13.26 11.08
N GLU A 45 -6.43 -14.05 12.14
CA GLU A 45 -7.12 -13.66 13.37
C GLU A 45 -6.35 -12.58 14.15
N GLU A 46 -5.04 -12.72 14.28
CA GLU A 46 -4.18 -11.69 14.89
C GLU A 46 -4.26 -10.39 14.11
N VAL A 47 -4.10 -10.43 12.78
CA VAL A 47 -4.21 -9.25 11.92
C VAL A 47 -5.57 -8.57 12.11
N ARG A 48 -6.68 -9.36 12.16
CA ARG A 48 -8.02 -8.79 12.35
C ARG A 48 -8.14 -8.02 13.66
N LYS A 49 -7.63 -8.56 14.78
CA LYS A 49 -7.66 -7.91 16.10
C LYS A 49 -6.89 -6.58 16.09
N LEU A 50 -5.69 -6.59 15.52
CA LEU A 50 -4.84 -5.40 15.43
C LEU A 50 -5.49 -4.30 14.57
N VAL A 51 -6.01 -4.69 13.40
CA VAL A 51 -6.69 -3.74 12.50
C VAL A 51 -7.97 -3.18 13.12
N ASP A 52 -8.73 -4.02 13.83
CA ASP A 52 -9.95 -3.60 14.52
C ASP A 52 -9.65 -2.56 15.60
N HIS A 53 -8.58 -2.75 16.37
CA HIS A 53 -8.11 -1.76 17.34
C HIS A 53 -7.75 -0.43 16.67
N ALA A 54 -6.93 -0.46 15.64
CA ALA A 54 -6.50 0.75 14.93
C ALA A 54 -7.68 1.50 14.26
N VAL A 55 -8.64 0.75 13.69
CA VAL A 55 -9.86 1.36 13.11
C VAL A 55 -10.71 1.97 14.20
N GLY A 56 -10.87 1.33 15.36
CA GLY A 56 -11.53 1.90 16.52
C GLY A 56 -10.91 3.22 16.97
N PHE A 57 -9.57 3.25 17.10
CA PHE A 57 -8.82 4.45 17.39
C PHE A 57 -9.10 5.58 16.39
N LEU A 58 -9.07 5.30 15.09
CA LEU A 58 -9.34 6.30 14.04
C LEU A 58 -10.79 6.81 14.11
N VAL A 59 -11.76 5.95 14.42
CA VAL A 59 -13.16 6.34 14.62
C VAL A 59 -13.29 7.27 15.84
N ASP A 60 -12.64 6.96 16.96
CA ASP A 60 -12.66 7.78 18.17
C ASP A 60 -11.98 9.16 17.96
N LYS A 61 -11.01 9.24 17.02
CA LYS A 61 -10.41 10.49 16.56
C LYS A 61 -11.30 11.29 15.60
N GLY A 62 -12.50 10.80 15.28
CA GLY A 62 -13.48 11.49 14.46
C GLY A 62 -13.27 11.34 12.95
N CYS A 63 -12.55 10.31 12.50
CA CYS A 63 -12.44 10.00 11.08
C CYS A 63 -13.80 9.62 10.50
N GLN A 64 -14.14 10.21 9.34
CA GLN A 64 -15.41 10.02 8.64
C GLN A 64 -15.32 8.99 7.51
N ALA A 65 -14.10 8.65 7.10
CA ALA A 65 -13.79 7.55 6.19
C ALA A 65 -12.42 6.97 6.57
N ILE A 66 -12.21 5.69 6.30
CA ILE A 66 -10.94 5.00 6.59
C ILE A 66 -10.46 4.29 5.35
N VAL A 67 -9.15 4.40 5.06
CA VAL A 67 -8.44 3.61 4.05
C VAL A 67 -7.56 2.60 4.76
N LEU A 68 -7.74 1.32 4.44
CA LEU A 68 -6.79 0.28 4.78
C LEU A 68 -5.73 0.25 3.67
N ALA A 69 -4.58 0.86 3.93
CA ALA A 69 -3.47 0.94 2.97
C ALA A 69 -2.69 -0.38 2.89
N CYS A 70 -2.70 -1.18 3.97
CA CYS A 70 -2.05 -2.49 4.01
C CYS A 70 -2.85 -3.55 3.24
N ASN A 71 -2.23 -4.20 2.23
CA ASN A 71 -2.85 -5.29 1.47
C ASN A 71 -3.18 -6.49 2.37
N THR A 72 -2.28 -6.85 3.28
CA THR A 72 -2.50 -7.94 4.25
C THR A 72 -3.68 -7.64 5.16
N ALA A 73 -3.76 -6.45 5.74
CA ALA A 73 -4.88 -6.00 6.57
C ALA A 73 -6.20 -6.00 5.80
N THR A 74 -6.20 -5.48 4.57
CA THR A 74 -7.37 -5.50 3.70
C THR A 74 -7.87 -6.92 3.45
N SER A 75 -6.95 -7.84 3.12
CA SER A 75 -7.31 -9.23 2.88
C SER A 75 -7.90 -9.92 4.12
N ALA A 76 -7.35 -9.63 5.30
CA ALA A 76 -7.72 -10.30 6.54
C ALA A 76 -9.00 -9.74 7.19
N ALA A 77 -9.24 -8.41 7.12
CA ALA A 77 -10.17 -7.75 8.02
C ALA A 77 -11.30 -6.95 7.35
N ILE A 78 -11.20 -6.58 6.05
CA ILE A 78 -12.11 -5.58 5.46
C ILE A 78 -13.59 -5.94 5.54
N SER A 79 -13.97 -7.21 5.32
CA SER A 79 -15.36 -7.64 5.37
C SER A 79 -15.94 -7.49 6.78
N TYR A 80 -15.19 -7.96 7.77
CA TYR A 80 -15.54 -7.84 9.19
C TYR A 80 -15.70 -6.37 9.62
N LEU A 81 -14.75 -5.52 9.22
CA LEU A 81 -14.78 -4.11 9.60
C LEU A 81 -15.97 -3.36 8.96
N ARG A 82 -16.32 -3.68 7.70
CA ARG A 82 -17.49 -3.10 7.02
C ARG A 82 -18.82 -3.51 7.65
N GLU A 83 -18.88 -4.66 8.28
CA GLU A 83 -20.06 -5.11 9.05
C GLU A 83 -20.13 -4.39 10.41
N LYS A 84 -18.97 -4.18 11.05
CA LYS A 84 -18.89 -3.59 12.40
C LYS A 84 -19.06 -2.08 12.39
N TYR A 85 -18.44 -1.37 11.43
CA TYR A 85 -18.40 0.10 11.40
C TYR A 85 -19.29 0.68 10.30
N LYS A 86 -20.04 1.72 10.62
CA LYS A 86 -21.00 2.36 9.67
C LYS A 86 -20.36 3.32 8.68
N LEU A 87 -19.13 3.79 8.94
CA LEU A 87 -18.42 4.69 8.04
C LEU A 87 -17.82 3.93 6.83
N PRO A 88 -17.51 4.64 5.73
CA PRO A 88 -16.83 4.02 4.60
C PRO A 88 -15.45 3.48 4.98
N ILE A 89 -15.21 2.20 4.69
CA ILE A 89 -13.90 1.56 4.80
C ILE A 89 -13.47 1.09 3.43
N ILE A 90 -12.43 1.71 2.90
CA ILE A 90 -11.85 1.46 1.58
C ILE A 90 -10.58 0.64 1.77
N GLY A 91 -10.45 -0.48 1.09
CA GLY A 91 -9.24 -1.30 1.15
C GLY A 91 -8.47 -1.22 -0.15
N ILE A 92 -7.15 -1.24 -0.04
CA ILE A 92 -6.27 -1.37 -1.19
C ILE A 92 -6.32 -2.80 -1.73
N GLU A 93 -6.09 -2.94 -3.03
CA GLU A 93 -5.91 -4.22 -3.71
C GLU A 93 -4.71 -4.12 -4.65
N PRO A 94 -3.94 -5.21 -4.84
CA PRO A 94 -2.89 -5.23 -5.87
C PRO A 94 -3.44 -4.89 -7.24
N ALA A 95 -2.70 -4.12 -8.03
CA ALA A 95 -3.13 -3.60 -9.33
C ALA A 95 -3.04 -4.64 -10.47
N VAL A 96 -3.48 -5.88 -10.23
CA VAL A 96 -3.41 -6.99 -11.19
C VAL A 96 -4.21 -6.69 -12.45
N LYS A 97 -5.43 -6.15 -12.29
CA LYS A 97 -6.30 -5.85 -13.44
C LYS A 97 -5.63 -4.89 -14.43
N PRO A 98 -5.23 -3.66 -14.04
CA PRO A 98 -4.57 -2.76 -14.99
C PRO A 98 -3.29 -3.35 -15.58
N ALA A 99 -2.45 -4.03 -14.80
CA ALA A 99 -1.23 -4.65 -15.29
C ALA A 99 -1.49 -5.69 -16.40
N VAL A 100 -2.49 -6.55 -16.21
CA VAL A 100 -2.86 -7.55 -17.25
C VAL A 100 -3.47 -6.87 -18.48
N GLU A 101 -4.27 -5.82 -18.29
CA GLU A 101 -4.89 -5.07 -19.40
C GLU A 101 -3.86 -4.25 -20.20
N HIS A 102 -2.72 -3.86 -19.60
CA HIS A 102 -1.63 -3.14 -20.27
C HIS A 102 -0.76 -4.06 -21.15
N ILE A 103 -0.79 -5.38 -20.95
CA ILE A 103 -0.01 -6.31 -21.79
C ILE A 103 -0.55 -6.35 -23.22
N HIS A 104 0.12 -5.65 -24.12
CA HIS A 104 -0.21 -5.60 -25.55
C HIS A 104 0.72 -6.49 -26.39
N GLU A 105 1.94 -6.73 -25.95
CA GLU A 105 2.95 -7.51 -26.64
C GLU A 105 2.80 -9.02 -26.35
N SER A 106 2.84 -9.84 -27.38
CA SER A 106 2.78 -11.30 -27.24
C SER A 106 4.04 -11.83 -26.56
N GLY A 107 3.85 -12.69 -25.55
CA GLY A 107 4.94 -13.32 -24.80
C GLY A 107 5.40 -12.57 -23.56
N LYS A 108 4.98 -11.32 -23.35
CA LYS A 108 5.27 -10.58 -22.12
C LYS A 108 4.38 -11.05 -20.97
N ARG A 109 4.88 -10.91 -19.74
CA ARG A 109 4.29 -11.38 -18.49
C ARG A 109 4.15 -10.27 -17.45
N VAL A 110 3.36 -10.52 -16.44
CA VAL A 110 3.17 -9.68 -15.25
C VAL A 110 3.79 -10.36 -14.05
N MET A 111 4.63 -9.66 -13.29
CA MET A 111 5.08 -10.14 -11.99
C MET A 111 4.34 -9.39 -10.88
N VAL A 112 3.75 -10.11 -9.93
CA VAL A 112 3.14 -9.55 -8.73
C VAL A 112 4.04 -9.84 -7.54
N VAL A 113 4.64 -8.81 -6.95
CA VAL A 113 5.44 -8.95 -5.74
C VAL A 113 4.60 -8.58 -4.52
N SER A 114 4.62 -9.40 -3.46
CA SER A 114 3.80 -9.18 -2.28
C SER A 114 4.39 -9.81 -1.02
N THR A 115 3.69 -9.67 0.13
CA THR A 115 4.03 -10.42 1.35
C THR A 115 3.56 -11.87 1.24
N PRO A 116 4.14 -12.82 2.01
CA PRO A 116 3.74 -14.22 1.98
C PRO A 116 2.24 -14.46 2.24
N VAL A 117 1.64 -13.74 3.19
CA VAL A 117 0.20 -13.84 3.48
C VAL A 117 -0.65 -13.35 2.31
N THR A 118 -0.23 -12.27 1.65
CA THR A 118 -0.94 -11.76 0.46
C THR A 118 -0.77 -12.71 -0.72
N ALA A 119 0.45 -13.21 -0.99
CA ALA A 119 0.75 -14.12 -2.09
C ALA A 119 -0.06 -15.42 -2.00
N LYS A 120 -0.20 -15.99 -0.80
CA LYS A 120 -0.96 -17.22 -0.53
C LYS A 120 -2.45 -16.97 -0.29
N GLY A 121 -2.87 -15.71 -0.22
CA GLY A 121 -4.22 -15.31 0.16
C GLY A 121 -5.25 -15.56 -0.94
N GLU A 122 -6.41 -16.12 -0.55
CA GLU A 122 -7.57 -16.33 -1.42
C GLU A 122 -7.99 -15.08 -2.22
N LYS A 123 -7.76 -13.89 -1.65
CA LYS A 123 -8.16 -12.64 -2.28
C LYS A 123 -7.31 -12.32 -3.51
N LEU A 124 -5.97 -12.44 -3.42
CA LEU A 124 -5.08 -12.26 -4.56
C LEU A 124 -5.32 -13.36 -5.59
N LYS A 125 -5.46 -14.62 -5.15
CA LYS A 125 -5.78 -15.73 -6.05
C LYS A 125 -7.03 -15.45 -6.87
N LYS A 126 -8.16 -15.10 -6.24
CA LYS A 126 -9.40 -14.77 -6.92
C LYS A 126 -9.26 -13.57 -7.88
N LEU A 127 -8.40 -12.60 -7.54
CA LEU A 127 -8.13 -11.44 -8.38
C LEU A 127 -7.36 -11.87 -9.64
N VAL A 128 -6.31 -12.70 -9.50
CA VAL A 128 -5.56 -13.29 -10.62
C VAL A 128 -6.48 -14.17 -11.48
N ASP A 129 -7.18 -15.14 -10.87
CA ASP A 129 -8.11 -16.04 -11.57
C ASP A 129 -9.17 -15.28 -12.39
N LYS A 130 -9.57 -14.11 -11.94
CA LYS A 130 -10.58 -13.27 -12.61
C LYS A 130 -10.05 -12.55 -13.85
N TYR A 131 -8.80 -12.10 -13.84
CA TYR A 131 -8.27 -11.21 -14.88
C TYR A 131 -7.19 -11.87 -15.75
N ASP A 132 -6.50 -12.91 -15.25
CA ASP A 132 -5.42 -13.59 -15.97
C ASP A 132 -5.93 -14.81 -16.75
N ASN A 133 -6.68 -14.57 -17.79
CA ASN A 133 -7.15 -15.64 -18.69
C ASN A 133 -6.03 -16.23 -19.56
N LYS A 134 -4.86 -15.58 -19.62
CA LYS A 134 -3.71 -15.99 -20.45
C LYS A 134 -2.64 -16.71 -19.66
N HIS A 135 -2.77 -16.84 -18.34
CA HIS A 135 -1.77 -17.44 -17.43
C HIS A 135 -0.38 -16.78 -17.54
N ILE A 136 -0.39 -15.43 -17.58
CA ILE A 136 0.83 -14.61 -17.71
C ILE A 136 1.26 -13.98 -16.39
N VAL A 137 0.53 -14.20 -15.28
CA VAL A 137 0.82 -13.61 -13.97
C VAL A 137 1.62 -14.59 -13.12
N ASP A 138 2.81 -14.16 -12.69
CA ASP A 138 3.59 -14.84 -11.66
C ASP A 138 3.53 -14.07 -10.35
N VAL A 139 3.42 -14.79 -9.22
CA VAL A 139 3.33 -14.18 -7.89
C VAL A 139 4.56 -14.55 -7.07
N VAL A 140 5.32 -13.54 -6.63
CA VAL A 140 6.55 -13.70 -5.86
C VAL A 140 6.38 -13.06 -4.48
N ALA A 141 6.70 -13.81 -3.42
CA ALA A 141 6.67 -13.30 -2.07
C ALA A 141 8.04 -12.74 -1.66
N LEU A 142 8.09 -11.48 -1.19
CA LEU A 142 9.32 -10.80 -0.79
C LEU A 142 9.28 -10.39 0.70
N PRO A 143 9.35 -11.36 1.65
CA PRO A 143 9.15 -11.09 3.08
C PRO A 143 10.17 -10.10 3.67
N LYS A 144 11.45 -10.14 3.25
CA LYS A 144 12.49 -9.31 3.85
C LYS A 144 12.38 -7.83 3.50
N LEU A 145 11.75 -7.46 2.35
CA LEU A 145 11.64 -6.05 1.96
C LEU A 145 10.84 -5.21 2.96
N VAL A 146 9.88 -5.80 3.67
CA VAL A 146 9.16 -5.08 4.73
C VAL A 146 10.10 -4.70 5.86
N ARG A 147 11.00 -5.60 6.27
CA ARG A 147 11.98 -5.35 7.33
C ARG A 147 13.00 -4.31 6.89
N PHE A 148 13.60 -4.47 5.71
CA PHE A 148 14.51 -3.46 5.14
C PHE A 148 13.88 -2.07 5.13
N ALA A 149 12.60 -1.95 4.72
CA ALA A 149 11.92 -0.66 4.75
C ALA A 149 11.75 -0.10 6.17
N GLN A 150 11.39 -0.95 7.16
CA GLN A 150 11.25 -0.51 8.56
C GLN A 150 12.57 -0.08 9.19
N ASP A 151 13.68 -0.64 8.71
CA ASP A 151 15.05 -0.31 9.16
C ASP A 151 15.66 0.85 8.35
N ASP A 152 14.89 1.54 7.49
CA ASP A 152 15.35 2.60 6.56
C ASP A 152 16.45 2.14 5.60
N ASP A 153 16.59 0.83 5.41
CA ASP A 153 17.57 0.24 4.49
C ASP A 153 16.93 0.02 3.11
N PHE A 154 17.09 1.00 2.23
CA PHE A 154 16.43 0.99 0.92
C PHE A 154 17.34 0.63 -0.26
N ASP A 155 18.67 0.78 -0.12
CA ASP A 155 19.61 0.74 -1.24
C ASP A 155 20.95 0.06 -0.93
N SER A 156 21.05 -0.66 0.19
CA SER A 156 22.24 -1.45 0.53
C SER A 156 22.48 -2.61 -0.45
N SER A 157 23.69 -3.17 -0.39
CA SER A 157 24.02 -4.42 -1.09
C SER A 157 23.11 -5.57 -0.69
N ASP A 158 22.72 -5.63 0.60
CA ASP A 158 21.87 -6.69 1.15
C ASP A 158 20.48 -6.70 0.50
N VAL A 159 19.89 -5.51 0.26
CA VAL A 159 18.64 -5.38 -0.50
C VAL A 159 18.81 -5.90 -1.92
N THR A 160 19.88 -5.49 -2.59
CA THR A 160 20.14 -5.88 -3.99
C THR A 160 20.39 -7.39 -4.11
N ASP A 161 21.19 -7.97 -3.23
CA ASP A 161 21.52 -9.39 -3.26
C ASP A 161 20.30 -10.25 -2.88
N TYR A 162 19.49 -9.78 -1.94
CA TYR A 162 18.22 -10.41 -1.62
C TYR A 162 17.28 -10.45 -2.84
N LEU A 163 17.08 -9.32 -3.51
CA LEU A 163 16.22 -9.27 -4.70
C LEU A 163 16.74 -10.16 -5.82
N LYS A 164 18.05 -10.16 -6.09
CA LYS A 164 18.68 -11.06 -7.08
C LYS A 164 18.41 -12.53 -6.74
N SER A 165 18.49 -12.91 -5.47
CA SER A 165 18.27 -14.29 -5.05
C SER A 165 16.82 -14.73 -5.23
N GLU A 166 15.85 -13.85 -4.91
CA GLU A 166 14.42 -14.16 -5.05
C GLU A 166 13.99 -14.22 -6.52
N PHE A 167 14.60 -13.41 -7.38
CA PHE A 167 14.28 -13.40 -8.81
C PHE A 167 15.11 -14.37 -9.66
N ALA A 168 16.12 -15.05 -9.10
CA ALA A 168 16.98 -15.99 -9.82
C ALA A 168 16.22 -17.09 -10.62
N PRO A 169 15.04 -17.59 -10.18
CA PRO A 169 14.27 -18.56 -10.95
C PRO A 169 13.59 -18.01 -12.21
N TYR A 170 13.54 -16.67 -12.39
CA TYR A 170 12.77 -16.00 -13.42
C TYR A 170 13.68 -15.37 -14.49
N ASN A 171 13.29 -15.45 -15.77
CA ASN A 171 13.90 -14.62 -16.81
C ASN A 171 13.24 -13.24 -16.79
N LEU A 172 13.89 -12.25 -16.17
CA LEU A 172 13.31 -10.91 -15.96
C LEU A 172 13.01 -10.17 -17.27
N ASN A 173 13.62 -10.56 -18.41
CA ASN A 173 13.30 -10.00 -19.72
C ASN A 173 11.90 -10.39 -20.24
N ASP A 174 11.28 -11.40 -19.65
CA ASP A 174 9.94 -11.82 -20.04
C ASP A 174 8.84 -10.91 -19.42
N TYR A 175 9.20 -10.03 -18.47
CA TYR A 175 8.23 -9.20 -17.75
C TYR A 175 8.27 -7.77 -18.26
N SER A 176 7.09 -7.20 -18.55
CA SER A 176 6.89 -5.79 -18.85
C SER A 176 6.07 -5.06 -17.79
N GLU A 177 5.48 -5.77 -16.84
CA GLU A 177 4.70 -5.20 -15.75
C GLU A 177 5.13 -5.79 -14.41
N LEU A 178 5.36 -4.93 -13.41
CA LEU A 178 5.64 -5.29 -12.03
C LEU A 178 4.58 -4.67 -11.11
N VAL A 179 3.71 -5.52 -10.53
CA VAL A 179 2.69 -5.09 -9.57
C VAL A 179 3.26 -5.07 -8.16
N LEU A 180 3.28 -3.90 -7.53
CA LEU A 180 3.70 -3.72 -6.15
C LEU A 180 2.54 -4.03 -5.20
N GLY A 181 2.38 -5.30 -4.81
CA GLY A 181 1.31 -5.81 -3.95
C GLY A 181 1.54 -5.57 -2.45
N CYS A 182 2.49 -4.73 -2.08
CA CYS A 182 2.77 -4.29 -0.71
C CYS A 182 3.16 -2.80 -0.71
N THR A 183 2.61 -2.03 0.21
CA THR A 183 2.89 -0.58 0.35
C THR A 183 4.35 -0.26 0.59
N HIS A 184 5.06 -1.10 1.35
CA HIS A 184 6.49 -0.95 1.61
C HIS A 184 7.34 -1.04 0.34
N PHE A 185 6.89 -1.76 -0.67
CA PHE A 185 7.67 -1.99 -1.89
C PHE A 185 7.80 -0.76 -2.77
N ASN A 186 6.94 0.24 -2.55
CA ASN A 186 7.07 1.55 -3.20
C ASN A 186 8.38 2.27 -2.87
N TYR A 187 9.04 1.94 -1.78
CA TYR A 187 10.35 2.49 -1.44
C TYR A 187 11.52 1.90 -2.24
N PHE A 188 11.29 0.81 -2.99
CA PHE A 188 12.33 0.04 -3.69
C PHE A 188 12.19 0.07 -5.22
N LYS A 189 11.44 1.02 -5.79
CA LYS A 189 11.29 1.10 -7.25
C LYS A 189 12.61 1.24 -7.97
N ASP A 190 13.55 2.03 -7.43
CA ASP A 190 14.91 2.17 -7.95
C ASP A 190 15.72 0.87 -7.90
N SER A 191 15.47 0.03 -6.89
CA SER A 191 16.12 -1.29 -6.77
C SER A 191 15.53 -2.29 -7.75
N PHE A 192 14.22 -2.26 -8.00
CA PHE A 192 13.59 -3.06 -9.05
C PHE A 192 14.04 -2.61 -10.45
N ALA A 193 14.07 -1.31 -10.73
CA ALA A 193 14.50 -0.76 -12.02
C ALA A 193 15.94 -1.18 -12.41
N LYS A 194 16.82 -1.44 -11.45
CA LYS A 194 18.19 -1.93 -11.70
C LYS A 194 18.25 -3.40 -12.13
N LEU A 195 17.20 -4.19 -11.90
CA LEU A 195 17.17 -5.64 -12.14
C LEU A 195 16.35 -6.01 -13.36
N PHE A 196 15.31 -5.26 -13.65
CA PHE A 196 14.38 -5.50 -14.77
C PHE A 196 14.78 -4.68 -16.00
N PRO A 197 14.23 -4.99 -17.18
CA PRO A 197 14.41 -4.18 -18.38
C PRO A 197 13.95 -2.73 -18.20
N ASP A 198 14.53 -1.80 -19.00
CA ASP A 198 14.23 -0.36 -18.93
C ASP A 198 12.78 -0.02 -19.30
N ASP A 199 12.09 -0.90 -20.02
CA ASP A 199 10.68 -0.77 -20.42
C ASP A 199 9.68 -1.36 -19.42
N LEU A 200 10.15 -1.81 -18.23
CA LEU A 200 9.26 -2.32 -17.19
C LEU A 200 8.37 -1.21 -16.64
N GLU A 201 7.07 -1.43 -16.65
CA GLU A 201 6.11 -0.58 -15.95
C GLU A 201 5.83 -1.09 -14.53
N MET A 202 5.97 -0.20 -13.53
CA MET A 202 5.70 -0.52 -12.13
C MET A 202 4.37 0.09 -11.71
N VAL A 203 3.42 -0.78 -11.36
CA VAL A 203 2.07 -0.37 -10.97
C VAL A 203 1.78 -0.74 -9.52
N ASP A 204 1.05 0.12 -8.83
CA ASP A 204 0.61 -0.08 -7.45
C ASP A 204 -0.89 0.24 -7.27
N GLY A 205 -1.41 -0.01 -6.08
CA GLY A 205 -2.81 0.26 -5.74
C GLY A 205 -3.10 1.69 -5.28
N ASN A 206 -2.10 2.56 -5.15
CA ASN A 206 -2.22 3.86 -4.48
C ASN A 206 -3.18 4.80 -5.19
N THR A 207 -3.04 4.94 -6.51
CA THR A 207 -3.94 5.78 -7.34
C THR A 207 -5.37 5.24 -7.33
N GLY A 208 -5.51 3.93 -7.47
CA GLY A 208 -6.82 3.28 -7.48
C GLY A 208 -7.58 3.45 -6.15
N VAL A 209 -6.92 3.22 -5.02
CA VAL A 209 -7.54 3.37 -3.70
C VAL A 209 -7.84 4.83 -3.37
N SER A 210 -6.98 5.77 -3.76
CA SER A 210 -7.20 7.21 -3.55
C SER A 210 -8.35 7.76 -4.37
N ASN A 211 -8.49 7.35 -5.62
CA ASN A 211 -9.64 7.68 -6.47
C ASN A 211 -10.95 7.08 -5.93
N ASN A 212 -10.91 5.83 -5.45
CA ASN A 212 -12.07 5.19 -4.83
C ASN A 212 -12.47 5.91 -3.53
N LEU A 213 -11.51 6.34 -2.70
CA LEU A 213 -11.76 7.19 -1.54
C LEU A 213 -12.50 8.45 -1.95
N LYS A 214 -11.95 9.24 -2.89
CA LYS A 214 -12.54 10.47 -3.39
C LYS A 214 -13.99 10.27 -3.87
N ASN A 215 -14.19 9.30 -4.74
CA ASN A 215 -15.52 9.00 -5.29
C ASN A 215 -16.51 8.59 -4.18
N THR A 216 -16.05 7.81 -3.20
CA THR A 216 -16.89 7.33 -2.09
C THR A 216 -17.31 8.47 -1.17
N VAL A 217 -16.39 9.34 -0.75
CA VAL A 217 -16.71 10.46 0.17
C VAL A 217 -17.57 11.53 -0.52
N MET A 218 -17.35 11.77 -1.81
CA MET A 218 -18.23 12.67 -2.61
C MET A 218 -19.64 12.09 -2.74
N LYS A 219 -19.77 10.83 -3.16
CA LYS A 219 -21.07 10.17 -3.32
C LYS A 219 -21.88 10.10 -2.03
N LYS A 220 -21.21 9.97 -0.89
CA LYS A 220 -21.86 9.93 0.44
C LYS A 220 -22.07 11.31 1.06
N GLY A 221 -21.70 12.39 0.39
CA GLY A 221 -21.85 13.76 0.90
C GLY A 221 -20.96 14.05 2.13
N ILE A 222 -19.88 13.26 2.34
CA ILE A 222 -18.90 13.46 3.42
C ILE A 222 -17.97 14.61 3.05
N PHE A 223 -17.51 14.65 1.79
CA PHE A 223 -16.80 15.79 1.21
C PHE A 223 -17.82 16.75 0.58
N THR A 224 -17.77 18.01 0.98
CA THR A 224 -18.74 19.04 0.58
C THR A 224 -18.03 20.27 0.01
N GLU A 225 -18.81 21.20 -0.56
CA GLU A 225 -18.27 22.50 -1.02
C GLU A 225 -17.53 23.28 0.07
N LYS A 226 -17.92 23.09 1.36
CA LYS A 226 -17.25 23.74 2.51
C LYS A 226 -15.81 23.24 2.76
N ASP A 227 -15.47 22.09 2.21
CA ASP A 227 -14.13 21.50 2.33
C ASP A 227 -13.19 22.02 1.24
N LYS A 228 -13.71 22.53 0.13
CA LYS A 228 -12.91 23.05 -0.99
C LYS A 228 -12.10 24.29 -0.63
N GLY A 229 -10.92 24.40 -1.24
CA GLY A 229 -10.05 25.56 -1.09
C GLY A 229 -9.32 25.66 0.24
N LYS A 230 -9.45 24.67 1.13
CA LYS A 230 -8.67 24.56 2.36
C LYS A 230 -7.41 23.75 2.09
N LYS A 231 -6.35 24.07 2.82
CA LYS A 231 -5.19 23.17 2.88
C LYS A 231 -5.42 22.21 4.03
N GLY A 232 -5.49 20.93 3.72
CA GLY A 232 -5.62 19.88 4.73
C GLY A 232 -4.39 19.75 5.63
N SER A 233 -4.57 19.11 6.75
CA SER A 233 -3.53 18.81 7.75
C SER A 233 -3.29 17.30 7.82
N VAL A 234 -2.15 16.89 8.39
CA VAL A 234 -1.85 15.48 8.67
C VAL A 234 -1.38 15.34 10.10
N GLU A 235 -2.01 14.41 10.83
CA GLU A 235 -1.52 13.91 12.10
C GLU A 235 -0.97 12.50 11.90
N TYR A 236 0.17 12.20 12.52
CA TYR A 236 0.84 10.91 12.42
C TYR A 236 0.80 10.17 13.76
N TYR A 237 0.44 8.89 13.72
CA TYR A 237 0.41 8.01 14.88
C TYR A 237 1.16 6.71 14.58
N TYR A 238 2.05 6.31 15.48
CA TYR A 238 2.75 5.04 15.46
C TYR A 238 2.28 4.21 16.67
N SER A 239 1.46 3.18 16.42
CA SER A 239 0.85 2.33 17.45
C SER A 239 0.31 3.14 18.63
N ASP A 240 -0.73 3.95 18.40
CA ASP A 240 -1.41 4.87 19.36
C ASP A 240 -0.58 6.08 19.85
N ARG A 241 0.74 6.14 19.58
CA ARG A 241 1.59 7.28 19.97
C ARG A 241 1.57 8.35 18.87
N LYS A 242 1.21 9.56 19.24
CA LYS A 242 1.28 10.71 18.33
C LYS A 242 2.75 11.08 18.08
N MET A 243 3.10 11.26 16.81
CA MET A 243 4.43 11.65 16.37
C MET A 243 4.50 13.17 16.32
N GLU A 244 5.25 13.80 17.23
CA GLU A 244 5.28 15.25 17.38
C GLU A 244 6.70 15.83 17.57
N SER A 245 7.68 14.98 17.92
CA SER A 245 9.05 15.47 18.12
C SER A 245 9.67 15.89 16.78
N GLU A 246 10.62 16.82 16.83
CA GLU A 246 11.35 17.28 15.66
C GLU A 246 12.05 16.14 14.90
N ALA A 247 12.62 15.17 15.65
CA ALA A 247 13.30 14.00 15.07
C ALA A 247 12.32 13.11 14.30
N GLU A 248 11.15 12.82 14.89
CA GLU A 248 10.09 12.02 14.26
C GLU A 248 9.57 12.69 12.98
N MET A 249 9.27 13.99 13.05
CA MET A 249 8.78 14.73 11.90
C MET A 249 9.83 14.83 10.79
N LYS A 250 11.12 14.95 11.15
CA LYS A 250 12.22 14.91 10.19
C LYS A 250 12.35 13.53 9.51
N HIS A 251 12.16 12.45 10.27
CA HIS A 251 12.14 11.09 9.71
C HIS A 251 10.97 10.90 8.73
N ILE A 252 9.75 11.25 9.13
CA ILE A 252 8.57 11.20 8.26
C ILE A 252 8.79 11.99 6.97
N LYS A 253 9.37 13.19 7.07
CA LYS A 253 9.71 14.02 5.90
C LYS A 253 10.69 13.32 4.96
N LYS A 254 11.74 12.68 5.50
CA LYS A 254 12.71 11.89 4.72
C LYS A 254 12.02 10.75 3.93
N LEU A 255 11.07 10.05 4.57
CA LEU A 255 10.29 8.99 3.93
C LEU A 255 9.41 9.53 2.80
N HIS A 256 8.74 10.67 3.00
CA HIS A 256 7.97 11.33 1.93
C HIS A 256 8.86 11.80 0.77
N GLU A 257 10.05 12.36 1.05
CA GLU A 257 11.02 12.76 0.02
C GLU A 257 11.50 11.56 -0.80
N ARG A 258 11.70 10.40 -0.17
CA ARG A 258 12.02 9.18 -0.89
C ARG A 258 10.85 8.73 -1.79
N LEU A 259 9.64 8.68 -1.26
CA LEU A 259 8.45 8.33 -2.05
C LEU A 259 8.25 9.26 -3.25
N GLU A 260 8.49 10.56 -3.10
CA GLU A 260 8.41 11.50 -4.21
C GLU A 260 9.45 11.21 -5.30
N ARG A 261 10.68 10.81 -4.94
CA ARG A 261 11.66 10.34 -5.93
C ARG A 261 11.22 9.05 -6.61
N MET A 262 10.64 8.11 -5.88
CA MET A 262 10.16 6.83 -6.42
C MET A 262 8.98 6.99 -7.38
N ARG A 263 8.22 8.06 -7.30
CA ARG A 263 7.11 8.35 -8.25
C ARG A 263 7.58 8.73 -9.64
N GLN A 264 8.83 9.11 -9.79
CA GLN A 264 9.42 9.51 -11.06
C GLN A 264 10.02 8.32 -11.84
N ILE A 265 10.05 7.16 -11.20
CA ILE A 265 10.44 5.88 -11.77
C ILE A 265 9.17 5.13 -12.17
#